data_62809cf233509ed55d5c9c81b7314e66
#
_entry.id   62809cf233509ed55d5c9c81b7314e66
#
_cell.length_a   1.000
_cell.length_b   1.000
_cell.length_c   1.000
_cell.angle_alpha   90.00
_cell.angle_beta   90.00
_cell.angle_gamma   90.00
#
_symmetry.space_group_name_H-M   'P 1'
#
loop_
_entity.id
_entity.type
_entity.pdbx_description
1 polymer ?
#
loop_
_entity_poly.entity_id
_entity_poly.type
_entity_poly.pdbx_seq_one_letter_code
_entity_poly.pdbx_strand_id
1 'polypeptide(L)'
;LIKMKIDLNNWKIIKDVFIKAQKANMHVNIASVSIEGIPNITPIGTVFLNDDGTGFLFDSFSHQLAENLKQNKNVCICAVNSSKVFWLSSFIKGQFNSHPGVRLYGELGDLRPATEQEKLKVNLRIQSLKWTKGSKLIWSDFTHVREFKVNNYRWIKYPNMMDHLT
;
A
#
# COMPACT_ATOMS: atom_id res chain seq x y z
N LEU A 1 -17.79 10.16 8.20
CA LEU A 1 -17.03 9.26 7.31
C LEU A 1 -16.74 7.96 8.06
N ILE A 2 -17.49 6.89 7.74
CA ILE A 2 -17.40 5.61 8.45
C ILE A 2 -16.10 4.92 8.02
N LYS A 3 -15.15 4.78 8.95
CA LYS A 3 -14.01 3.88 8.82
C LYS A 3 -14.45 2.50 9.34
N MET A 4 -14.19 1.46 8.57
CA MET A 4 -14.52 0.09 8.97
C MET A 4 -13.36 -0.54 9.71
N LYS A 5 -13.64 -1.22 10.84
CA LYS A 5 -12.63 -1.97 11.59
C LYS A 5 -12.18 -3.19 10.80
N ILE A 6 -10.92 -3.55 11.00
CA ILE A 6 -10.35 -4.77 10.43
C ILE A 6 -10.69 -5.94 11.35
N ASP A 7 -11.13 -7.04 10.74
CA ASP A 7 -11.25 -8.35 11.36
C ASP A 7 -10.66 -9.43 10.43
N LEU A 8 -10.52 -10.64 10.91
CA LEU A 8 -9.92 -11.74 10.15
C LEU A 8 -10.70 -12.09 8.88
N ASN A 9 -12.03 -11.88 8.88
CA ASN A 9 -12.87 -12.24 7.74
C ASN A 9 -12.70 -11.26 6.58
N ASN A 10 -12.63 -9.95 6.88
CA ASN A 10 -12.48 -8.92 5.87
C ASN A 10 -11.02 -8.70 5.46
N TRP A 11 -10.06 -9.03 6.31
CA TRP A 11 -8.64 -8.78 6.04
C TRP A 11 -8.12 -9.52 4.80
N LYS A 12 -8.53 -10.75 4.58
CA LYS A 12 -8.14 -11.53 3.39
C LYS A 12 -8.58 -10.83 2.09
N ILE A 13 -9.81 -10.32 2.06
CA ILE A 13 -10.35 -9.60 0.89
C ILE A 13 -9.61 -8.28 0.70
N ILE A 14 -9.38 -7.54 1.78
CA ILE A 14 -8.63 -6.27 1.77
C ILE A 14 -7.23 -6.48 1.20
N LYS A 15 -6.53 -7.49 1.70
CA LYS A 15 -5.17 -7.85 1.28
C LYS A 15 -5.12 -8.23 -0.20
N ASP A 16 -6.09 -9.01 -0.71
CA ASP A 16 -6.18 -9.38 -2.12
C ASP A 16 -6.37 -8.16 -3.03
N VAL A 17 -7.31 -7.27 -2.69
CA VAL A 17 -7.54 -6.03 -3.43
C VAL A 17 -6.29 -5.14 -3.42
N PHE A 18 -5.65 -4.98 -2.27
CA PHE A 18 -4.43 -4.20 -2.12
C PHE A 18 -3.29 -4.73 -3.00
N ILE A 19 -3.03 -6.04 -2.95
CA ILE A 19 -1.95 -6.68 -3.71
C ILE A 19 -2.19 -6.54 -5.22
N LYS A 20 -3.43 -6.76 -5.68
CA LYS A 20 -3.80 -6.58 -7.10
C LYS A 20 -3.60 -5.14 -7.57
N ALA A 21 -4.01 -4.17 -6.76
CA ALA A 21 -3.83 -2.75 -7.05
C ALA A 21 -2.35 -2.36 -7.09
N GLN A 22 -1.57 -2.79 -6.10
CA GLN A 22 -0.13 -2.53 -6.05
C GLN A 22 0.60 -3.17 -7.24
N LYS A 23 0.23 -4.39 -7.61
CA LYS A 23 0.83 -5.08 -8.77
C LYS A 23 0.54 -4.34 -10.07
N ALA A 24 -0.67 -3.80 -10.24
CA ALA A 24 -1.06 -3.06 -11.44
C ALA A 24 -0.31 -1.72 -11.58
N ASN A 25 -0.04 -1.05 -10.46
CA ASN A 25 0.66 0.26 -10.43
C ASN A 25 2.16 0.16 -10.18
N MET A 26 2.66 -0.99 -9.71
CA MET A 26 4.01 -1.19 -9.19
C MET A 26 4.33 -0.40 -7.90
N HIS A 27 3.41 0.39 -7.39
CA HIS A 27 3.52 1.16 -6.14
C HIS A 27 2.15 1.37 -5.49
N VAL A 28 2.16 1.85 -4.27
CA VAL A 28 1.02 2.43 -3.56
C VAL A 28 1.39 3.82 -3.07
N ASN A 29 0.40 4.65 -2.75
CA ASN A 29 0.61 5.99 -2.26
C ASN A 29 0.41 6.05 -0.75
N ILE A 30 1.39 6.61 -0.03
CA ILE A 30 1.32 6.84 1.41
C ILE A 30 1.14 8.32 1.67
N ALA A 31 0.00 8.68 2.25
CA ALA A 31 -0.28 10.03 2.70
C ALA A 31 0.18 10.19 4.14
N SER A 32 0.92 11.27 4.41
CA SER A 32 1.35 11.73 5.72
C SER A 32 1.10 13.24 5.86
N VAL A 33 1.22 13.78 7.05
CA VAL A 33 0.97 15.20 7.32
C VAL A 33 2.12 15.78 8.14
N SER A 34 2.61 16.96 7.74
CA SER A 34 3.63 17.69 8.50
C SER A 34 3.06 18.26 9.80
N ILE A 35 3.94 18.78 10.65
CA ILE A 35 3.54 19.47 11.89
C ILE A 35 2.67 20.71 11.60
N GLU A 36 2.85 21.36 10.46
CA GLU A 36 2.06 22.51 10.02
C GLU A 36 0.71 22.11 9.39
N GLY A 37 0.41 20.81 9.32
CA GLY A 37 -0.82 20.31 8.72
C GLY A 37 -0.74 20.17 7.19
N ILE A 38 0.44 20.29 6.58
CA ILE A 38 0.62 20.17 5.14
C ILE A 38 0.61 18.68 4.73
N PRO A 39 -0.33 18.25 3.85
CA PRO A 39 -0.38 16.87 3.39
C PRO A 39 0.77 16.56 2.42
N ASN A 40 1.32 15.38 2.53
CA ASN A 40 2.33 14.84 1.63
C ASN A 40 1.93 13.45 1.14
N ILE A 41 2.24 13.15 -0.11
CA ILE A 41 2.02 11.82 -0.72
C ILE A 41 3.35 11.27 -1.21
N THR A 42 3.69 10.07 -0.73
CA THR A 42 4.91 9.36 -1.10
C THR A 42 4.56 8.05 -1.81
N PRO A 43 4.93 7.85 -3.09
CA PRO A 43 4.77 6.58 -3.78
C PRO A 43 5.83 5.59 -3.30
N ILE A 44 5.42 4.38 -2.86
CA ILE A 44 6.32 3.31 -2.41
C ILE A 44 5.92 1.97 -3.05
N GLY A 45 6.87 1.33 -3.73
CA GLY A 45 6.66 0.04 -4.40
C GLY A 45 6.81 -1.17 -3.47
N THR A 46 7.44 -1.00 -2.33
CA THR A 46 7.90 -2.07 -1.45
C THR A 46 7.09 -2.18 -0.16
N VAL A 47 5.76 -2.06 -0.26
CA VAL A 47 4.83 -2.31 0.85
C VAL A 47 4.40 -3.77 0.82
N PHE A 48 4.43 -4.43 1.97
CA PHE A 48 4.03 -5.82 2.15
C PHE A 48 3.04 -5.93 3.30
N LEU A 49 1.92 -6.62 3.09
CA LEU A 49 0.93 -6.90 4.12
C LEU A 49 1.08 -8.34 4.64
N ASN A 50 1.04 -8.50 5.94
CA ASN A 50 1.02 -9.78 6.63
C ASN A 50 -0.42 -10.32 6.75
N ASP A 51 -0.62 -11.50 7.35
CA ASP A 51 -1.95 -12.11 7.50
C ASP A 51 -2.69 -11.63 8.76
N ASP A 52 -2.02 -10.89 9.64
CA ASP A 52 -2.49 -10.47 10.96
C ASP A 52 -2.96 -8.99 11.04
N GLY A 53 -3.16 -8.33 9.90
CA GLY A 53 -3.53 -6.91 9.87
C GLY A 53 -2.34 -5.95 10.01
N THR A 54 -1.13 -6.48 10.00
CA THR A 54 0.10 -5.69 9.97
C THR A 54 0.73 -5.71 8.58
N GLY A 55 1.79 -4.96 8.42
CA GLY A 55 2.62 -4.95 7.22
C GLY A 55 3.95 -4.27 7.50
N PHE A 56 4.73 -4.14 6.47
CA PHE A 56 5.98 -3.39 6.52
C PHE A 56 6.29 -2.79 5.14
N LEU A 57 7.12 -1.78 5.15
CA LEU A 57 7.64 -1.17 3.93
C LEU A 57 9.14 -0.90 4.07
N PHE A 58 9.85 -0.99 2.96
CA PHE A 58 11.24 -0.54 2.91
C PHE A 58 11.27 0.97 2.71
N ASP A 59 12.00 1.66 3.57
CA ASP A 59 12.11 3.12 3.60
C ASP A 59 13.57 3.54 3.38
N SER A 60 13.94 3.72 2.12
CA SER A 60 15.32 4.07 1.74
C SER A 60 15.48 5.53 1.32
N PHE A 61 14.43 6.17 0.79
CA PHE A 61 14.55 7.50 0.14
C PHE A 61 13.43 8.49 0.48
N SER A 62 12.56 8.17 1.42
CA SER A 62 11.37 8.99 1.70
C SER A 62 11.62 10.03 2.81
N HIS A 63 12.51 10.99 2.56
CA HIS A 63 12.89 12.01 3.55
C HIS A 63 11.70 12.76 4.14
N GLN A 64 10.76 13.25 3.29
CA GLN A 64 9.59 13.99 3.80
C GLN A 64 8.66 13.11 4.62
N LEU A 65 8.45 11.85 4.22
CA LEU A 65 7.68 10.89 5.01
C LEU A 65 8.35 10.68 6.38
N ALA A 66 9.67 10.45 6.40
CA ALA A 66 10.42 10.25 7.63
C ALA A 66 10.33 11.45 8.59
N GLU A 67 10.43 12.69 8.07
CA GLU A 67 10.24 13.90 8.87
C GLU A 67 8.83 14.01 9.47
N ASN A 68 7.80 13.78 8.65
CA ASN A 68 6.42 13.81 9.11
C ASN A 68 6.16 12.78 10.23
N LEU A 69 6.73 11.57 10.11
CA LEU A 69 6.57 10.48 11.07
C LEU A 69 7.22 10.77 12.44
N LYS A 70 8.16 11.68 12.54
CA LYS A 70 8.72 12.12 13.83
C LYS A 70 7.66 12.76 14.72
N GLN A 71 6.68 13.42 14.13
CA GLN A 71 5.63 14.17 14.82
C GLN A 71 4.28 13.44 14.79
N ASN A 72 3.96 12.77 13.70
CA ASN A 72 2.67 12.10 13.52
C ASN A 72 2.85 10.78 12.78
N LYS A 73 2.71 9.67 13.49
CA LYS A 73 2.85 8.31 12.95
C LYS A 73 1.62 7.85 12.15
N ASN A 74 0.51 8.59 12.20
CA ASN A 74 -0.70 8.25 11.45
C ASN A 74 -0.50 8.46 9.95
N VAL A 75 -0.85 7.46 9.17
CA VAL A 75 -0.77 7.49 7.71
C VAL A 75 -2.02 6.89 7.08
N CYS A 76 -2.22 7.21 5.81
CA CYS A 76 -3.17 6.51 4.94
C CYS A 76 -2.42 5.92 3.75
N ILE A 77 -2.47 4.60 3.60
CA ILE A 77 -1.94 3.92 2.42
C ILE A 77 -3.08 3.68 1.44
N CYS A 78 -2.98 4.25 0.25
CA CYS A 78 -3.99 4.16 -0.81
C CYS A 78 -3.47 3.30 -1.95
N ALA A 79 -4.20 2.22 -2.26
CA ALA A 79 -3.93 1.34 -3.38
C ALA A 79 -5.16 1.33 -4.31
N VAL A 80 -4.97 1.72 -5.58
CA VAL A 80 -6.02 1.75 -6.61
C VAL A 80 -5.53 0.96 -7.82
N ASN A 81 -6.35 0.05 -8.33
CA ASN A 81 -6.00 -0.75 -9.50
C ASN A 81 -6.03 0.11 -10.77
N SER A 82 -4.91 0.23 -11.47
CA SER A 82 -4.77 0.97 -12.74
C SER A 82 -4.86 0.09 -13.97
N SER A 83 -5.13 -1.21 -13.83
CA SER A 83 -5.22 -2.14 -14.95
C SER A 83 -6.31 -1.72 -15.94
N LYS A 84 -5.92 -1.40 -17.18
CA LYS A 84 -6.85 -1.03 -18.25
C LYS A 84 -7.88 -2.12 -18.51
N VAL A 85 -7.48 -3.40 -18.42
CA VAL A 85 -8.38 -4.55 -18.61
C VAL A 85 -9.44 -4.59 -17.50
N PHE A 86 -9.04 -4.37 -16.25
CA PHE A 86 -9.95 -4.32 -15.12
C PHE A 86 -11.01 -3.22 -15.29
N TRP A 87 -10.59 -2.01 -15.65
CA TRP A 87 -11.49 -0.88 -15.85
C TRP A 87 -12.39 -1.07 -17.06
N LEU A 88 -11.84 -1.44 -18.21
CA LEU A 88 -12.60 -1.64 -19.45
C LEU A 88 -13.66 -2.73 -19.26
N SER A 89 -13.31 -3.87 -18.68
CA SER A 89 -14.27 -4.95 -18.42
C SER A 89 -15.39 -4.52 -17.45
N SER A 90 -15.07 -3.69 -16.46
CA SER A 90 -16.07 -3.17 -15.52
C SER A 90 -17.03 -2.20 -16.20
N PHE A 91 -16.53 -1.33 -17.07
CA PHE A 91 -17.37 -0.40 -17.84
C PHE A 91 -18.28 -1.13 -18.84
N ILE A 92 -17.77 -2.15 -19.57
CA ILE A 92 -18.57 -2.94 -20.49
C ILE A 92 -19.69 -3.68 -19.75
N LYS A 93 -19.41 -4.23 -18.57
CA LYS A 93 -20.39 -4.94 -17.74
C LYS A 93 -21.34 -4.02 -16.95
N GLY A 94 -21.01 -2.74 -16.83
CA GLY A 94 -21.72 -1.80 -15.97
C GLY A 94 -21.56 -2.09 -14.48
N GLN A 95 -20.62 -2.96 -14.09
CA GLN A 95 -20.37 -3.32 -12.69
C GLN A 95 -18.91 -3.77 -12.46
N PHE A 96 -18.42 -3.56 -11.24
CA PHE A 96 -17.14 -4.09 -10.81
C PHE A 96 -17.29 -5.51 -10.22
N ASN A 97 -16.41 -6.42 -10.59
CA ASN A 97 -16.37 -7.75 -9.97
C ASN A 97 -15.71 -7.75 -8.58
N SER A 98 -14.93 -6.72 -8.27
CA SER A 98 -14.28 -6.51 -6.96
C SER A 98 -14.01 -5.03 -6.77
N HIS A 99 -13.72 -4.62 -5.53
CA HIS A 99 -13.37 -3.23 -5.27
C HIS A 99 -12.14 -2.79 -6.08
N PRO A 100 -12.17 -1.62 -6.73
CA PRO A 100 -11.04 -1.11 -7.53
C PRO A 100 -9.86 -0.65 -6.68
N GLY A 101 -10.05 -0.53 -5.37
CA GLY A 101 -8.98 -0.14 -4.47
C GLY A 101 -9.44 -0.01 -3.02
N VAL A 102 -8.46 0.25 -2.17
CA VAL A 102 -8.65 0.37 -0.72
C VAL A 102 -7.75 1.44 -0.14
N ARG A 103 -8.24 2.13 0.90
CA ARG A 103 -7.45 2.97 1.80
C ARG A 103 -7.28 2.27 3.13
N LEU A 104 -6.04 2.08 3.55
CA LEU A 104 -5.67 1.52 4.84
C LEU A 104 -5.22 2.67 5.74
N TYR A 105 -5.83 2.81 6.90
CA TYR A 105 -5.47 3.80 7.91
C TYR A 105 -4.78 3.10 9.06
N GLY A 106 -3.67 3.65 9.51
CA GLY A 106 -2.90 3.07 10.58
C GLY A 106 -1.68 3.88 10.94
N GLU A 107 -0.75 3.25 11.63
CA GLU A 107 0.47 3.88 12.11
C GLU A 107 1.69 3.21 11.50
N LEU A 108 2.66 4.03 11.09
CA LEU A 108 4.00 3.58 10.74
C LEU A 108 4.92 3.67 11.95
N GLY A 109 5.61 2.58 12.23
CA GLY A 109 6.60 2.47 13.29
C GLY A 109 7.91 3.18 12.95
N ASP A 110 8.83 3.10 13.92
CA ASP A 110 10.17 3.62 13.74
C ASP A 110 10.97 2.77 12.76
N LEU A 111 12.01 3.37 12.19
CA LEU A 111 12.91 2.68 11.28
C LEU A 111 13.72 1.62 12.04
N ARG A 112 13.74 0.40 11.55
CA ARG A 112 14.52 -0.72 12.08
C ARG A 112 15.22 -1.52 10.98
N PRO A 113 16.27 -2.27 11.31
CA PRO A 113 16.87 -3.20 10.36
C PRO A 113 15.85 -4.22 9.86
N ALA A 114 15.91 -4.53 8.57
CA ALA A 114 15.09 -5.56 7.96
C ALA A 114 15.57 -6.96 8.36
N THR A 115 14.64 -7.86 8.62
CA THR A 115 14.94 -9.29 8.82
C THR A 115 15.31 -9.96 7.50
N GLU A 116 15.95 -11.13 7.55
CA GLU A 116 16.28 -11.89 6.35
C GLU A 116 15.03 -12.33 5.56
N GLN A 117 13.94 -12.62 6.26
CA GLN A 117 12.66 -12.95 5.60
C GLN A 117 12.04 -11.74 4.86
N GLU A 118 12.15 -10.54 5.43
CA GLU A 118 11.69 -9.31 4.77
C GLU A 118 12.55 -8.99 3.55
N LYS A 119 13.87 -9.14 3.65
CA LYS A 119 14.80 -9.00 2.52
C LYS A 119 14.51 -10.02 1.41
N LEU A 120 14.18 -11.26 1.77
CA LEU A 120 13.77 -12.26 0.80
C LEU A 120 12.52 -11.85 0.04
N LYS A 121 11.48 -11.36 0.74
CA LYS A 121 10.22 -10.90 0.11
C LYS A 121 10.46 -9.77 -0.91
N VAL A 122 11.25 -8.76 -0.57
CA VAL A 122 11.55 -7.66 -1.52
C VAL A 122 12.39 -8.15 -2.68
N ASN A 123 13.38 -9.03 -2.44
CA ASN A 123 14.20 -9.61 -3.48
C ASN A 123 13.39 -10.41 -4.52
N LEU A 124 12.41 -11.18 -4.07
CA LEU A 124 11.49 -11.89 -4.96
C LEU A 124 10.65 -10.93 -5.80
N ARG A 125 10.15 -9.83 -5.20
CA ARG A 125 9.35 -8.83 -5.92
C ARG A 125 10.12 -8.12 -7.03
N ILE A 126 11.39 -7.77 -6.80
CA ILE A 126 12.22 -7.05 -7.76
C ILE A 126 13.01 -7.96 -8.70
N GLN A 127 12.92 -9.28 -8.53
CA GLN A 127 13.75 -10.26 -9.25
C GLN A 127 13.67 -10.11 -10.77
N SER A 128 12.49 -9.84 -11.32
CA SER A 128 12.29 -9.67 -12.77
C SER A 128 12.99 -8.44 -13.35
N LEU A 129 13.35 -7.47 -12.53
CA LEU A 129 13.97 -6.20 -12.95
C LEU A 129 15.42 -6.07 -12.51
N LYS A 130 15.97 -7.02 -11.75
CA LYS A 130 17.35 -6.97 -11.20
C LYS A 130 18.46 -6.84 -12.25
N TRP A 131 18.20 -7.26 -13.49
CA TRP A 131 19.16 -7.16 -14.58
C TRP A 131 19.30 -5.73 -15.15
N THR A 132 18.36 -4.83 -14.81
CA THR A 132 18.37 -3.46 -15.34
C THR A 132 19.36 -2.57 -14.58
N LYS A 133 19.95 -1.58 -15.27
CA LYS A 133 20.80 -0.56 -14.64
C LYS A 133 20.08 0.25 -13.57
N GLY A 134 18.80 0.61 -13.82
CA GLY A 134 17.97 1.36 -12.90
C GLY A 134 17.73 0.63 -11.59
N SER A 135 17.52 -0.69 -11.63
CA SER A 135 17.32 -1.48 -10.41
C SER A 135 18.56 -1.47 -9.50
N LYS A 136 19.75 -1.51 -10.07
CA LYS A 136 21.02 -1.44 -9.32
C LYS A 136 21.22 -0.09 -8.64
N LEU A 137 20.69 0.98 -9.22
CA LEU A 137 20.81 2.33 -8.66
C LEU A 137 19.78 2.62 -7.56
N ILE A 138 18.54 2.13 -7.74
CA ILE A 138 17.41 2.45 -6.86
C ILE A 138 17.22 1.40 -5.77
N TRP A 139 17.52 0.11 -6.05
CA TRP A 139 17.21 -1.02 -5.16
C TRP A 139 18.46 -1.67 -4.56
N SER A 140 19.54 -0.92 -4.43
CA SER A 140 20.77 -1.40 -3.81
C SER A 140 20.70 -1.45 -2.28
N ASP A 141 19.77 -0.72 -1.65
CA ASP A 141 19.75 -0.52 -0.20
C ASP A 141 18.37 -0.85 0.41
N PHE A 142 18.03 -2.15 0.44
CA PHE A 142 16.88 -2.65 1.21
C PHE A 142 17.34 -3.16 2.59
N THR A 143 17.85 -2.25 3.41
CA THR A 143 18.42 -2.58 4.72
C THR A 143 17.48 -2.30 5.88
N HIS A 144 16.58 -1.32 5.74
CA HIS A 144 15.69 -0.87 6.81
C HIS A 144 14.24 -0.87 6.41
N VAL A 145 13.38 -1.17 7.37
CA VAL A 145 11.92 -1.20 7.22
C VAL A 145 11.23 -0.39 8.31
N ARG A 146 9.99 0.01 8.02
CA ARG A 146 9.01 0.46 9.01
C ARG A 146 7.86 -0.51 9.06
N GLU A 147 7.41 -0.87 10.25
CA GLU A 147 6.20 -1.65 10.43
C GLU A 147 4.97 -0.78 10.23
N PHE A 148 3.93 -1.36 9.66
CA PHE A 148 2.63 -0.71 9.49
C PHE A 148 1.58 -1.51 10.23
N LYS A 149 0.91 -0.88 11.20
CA LYS A 149 -0.25 -1.44 11.90
C LYS A 149 -1.52 -0.85 11.32
N VAL A 150 -2.35 -1.67 10.71
CA VAL A 150 -3.61 -1.23 10.12
C VAL A 150 -4.69 -1.22 11.18
N ASN A 151 -5.32 -0.05 11.40
CA ASN A 151 -6.39 0.13 12.39
C ASN A 151 -7.78 0.09 11.74
N ASN A 152 -7.89 0.69 10.56
CA ASN A 152 -9.15 0.85 9.85
C ASN A 152 -8.91 0.80 8.34
N TYR A 153 -9.99 0.59 7.58
CA TYR A 153 -9.94 0.66 6.13
C TYR A 153 -11.18 1.34 5.53
N ARG A 154 -11.08 1.72 4.27
CA ARG A 154 -12.20 2.17 3.44
C ARG A 154 -12.00 1.71 2.01
N TRP A 155 -13.05 1.15 1.43
CA TRP A 155 -13.08 0.85 0.00
C TRP A 155 -13.06 2.12 -0.85
N ILE A 156 -12.43 2.06 -2.00
CA ILE A 156 -12.67 3.00 -3.10
C ILE A 156 -13.99 2.56 -3.74
N LYS A 157 -15.01 3.43 -3.69
CA LYS A 157 -16.35 3.10 -4.17
C LYS A 157 -16.75 4.03 -5.32
N TYR A 158 -17.40 3.43 -6.30
CA TYR A 158 -18.09 4.13 -7.39
C TYR A 158 -19.58 3.76 -7.31
N PRO A 159 -20.46 4.69 -6.93
CA PRO A 159 -21.90 4.45 -6.82
C PRO A 159 -22.48 3.88 -8.12
N ASN A 160 -23.56 3.12 -8.00
CA ASN A 160 -24.29 2.44 -9.08
C ASN A 160 -23.57 1.24 -9.72
N MET A 161 -22.25 1.24 -9.76
CA MET A 161 -21.48 0.11 -10.32
C MET A 161 -21.00 -0.90 -9.27
N MET A 162 -21.23 -0.62 -7.99
CA MET A 162 -20.69 -1.41 -6.86
C MET A 162 -21.71 -1.72 -5.77
N ASP A 163 -23.00 -1.47 -6.01
CA ASP A 163 -24.04 -1.64 -4.98
C ASP A 163 -24.17 -3.10 -4.51
N HIS A 164 -23.72 -4.05 -5.34
CA HIS A 164 -23.64 -5.49 -5.01
C HIS A 164 -22.40 -5.90 -4.23
N LEU A 165 -21.41 -5.00 -4.05
CA LEU A 165 -20.15 -5.25 -3.32
C LEU A 165 -20.19 -4.66 -1.90
N THR A 166 -21.27 -4.86 -1.18
CA THR A 166 -21.43 -4.34 0.20
C THR A 166 -20.71 -5.19 1.23
#